data_b30cb63fe09df6fff96edc7c6b8e175b
#
_entry.id   b30cb63fe09df6fff96edc7c6b8e175b
#
_cell.length_a   1.000
_cell.length_b   1.000
_cell.length_c   1.000
_cell.angle_alpha   90.00
_cell.angle_beta   90.00
_cell.angle_gamma   90.00
#
_symmetry.space_group_name_H-M   'P 1'
#
loop_
_entity.id
_entity.type
_entity.pdbx_description
1 polymer ?
#
loop_
_entity_poly.entity_id
_entity_poly.type
_entity_poly.pdbx_seq_one_letter_code
_entity_poly.pdbx_strand_id
1 'polypeptide(L)'
;VPFSPPRSSISQLCEKEIHSMKATIWHNPKCGTSRKTLAILENLSRLEVEVIEYLKHPPTADKLRQLYRDAGITPNEGLRTRGTDAQERGLVDAPAEDVLAAMAAEPSLIERPLVETEKGARLCRPQDRVLAIL
;
A
#
# COMPACT_ATOMS: atom_id res chain seq x y z
N VAL A 1 -32.83 12.52 -27.69
CA VAL A 1 -32.19 12.55 -27.21
C VAL A 1 -31.58 12.39 -27.00
N PRO A 2 -31.83 12.04 -27.52
CA PRO A 2 -31.21 11.93 -27.11
C PRO A 2 -30.53 11.82 -26.61
N PHE A 3 -30.60 11.71 -26.52
CA PHE A 3 -29.84 11.63 -25.76
C PHE A 3 -29.74 11.50 -25.10
N SER A 4 -30.04 11.13 -25.10
CA SER A 4 -29.79 11.13 -24.25
C SER A 4 -29.53 10.71 -23.70
N PRO A 5 -29.46 10.28 -23.68
CA PRO A 5 -29.19 9.94 -22.93
C PRO A 5 -29.01 10.00 -22.21
N PRO A 6 -29.10 9.58 -22.24
CA PRO A 6 -29.04 9.63 -21.38
C PRO A 6 -28.48 10.19 -20.63
N ARG A 7 -28.47 10.55 -20.72
CA ARG A 7 -27.72 10.92 -19.92
C ARG A 7 -27.76 10.75 -18.75
N SER A 8 -28.55 10.57 -18.84
CA SER A 8 -28.68 10.38 -17.45
C SER A 8 -27.98 9.17 -16.99
N SER A 9 -28.18 8.10 -17.62
CA SER A 9 -27.46 6.90 -17.23
C SER A 9 -25.97 7.11 -17.40
N ILE A 10 -25.58 7.86 -18.37
CA ILE A 10 -24.18 8.17 -18.57
C ILE A 10 -23.64 8.97 -17.41
N SER A 11 -24.38 9.94 -16.95
CA SER A 11 -23.90 10.74 -15.83
C SER A 11 -23.81 9.89 -14.57
N GLN A 12 -24.72 8.96 -14.38
CA GLN A 12 -24.65 8.09 -13.24
C GLN A 12 -23.42 7.19 -13.27
N LEU A 13 -23.08 6.68 -14.43
CA LEU A 13 -21.89 5.88 -14.57
C LEU A 13 -20.65 6.71 -14.30
N CYS A 14 -20.61 7.91 -14.80
CA CYS A 14 -19.48 8.79 -14.54
C CYS A 14 -19.34 9.09 -13.06
N GLU A 15 -20.45 9.30 -12.40
CA GLU A 15 -20.42 9.53 -10.96
C GLU A 15 -19.84 8.34 -10.21
N LYS A 16 -20.22 7.14 -10.60
CA LYS A 16 -19.66 5.96 -9.96
C LYS A 16 -18.16 5.86 -10.20
N GLU A 17 -17.72 6.18 -11.39
CA GLU A 17 -16.33 6.07 -11.74
C GLU A 17 -15.48 7.10 -11.03
N ILE A 18 -16.02 8.30 -10.81
CA ILE A 18 -15.23 9.37 -10.20
C ILE A 18 -15.43 9.47 -8.70
N HIS A 19 -16.48 8.85 -8.16
CA HIS A 19 -16.82 9.11 -6.76
C HIS A 19 -15.99 8.28 -5.79
N SER A 20 -15.40 7.18 -6.22
CA SER A 20 -14.57 6.42 -5.29
C SER A 20 -13.45 5.73 -6.01
N MET A 21 -12.28 5.94 -5.47
CA MET A 21 -11.11 5.14 -5.72
C MET A 21 -10.76 4.49 -4.41
N LYS A 22 -10.39 3.22 -4.43
CA LYS A 22 -10.07 2.52 -3.21
C LYS A 22 -8.57 2.53 -2.98
N ALA A 23 -8.16 2.83 -1.76
CA ALA A 23 -6.78 2.71 -1.32
C ALA A 23 -6.72 1.75 -0.14
N THR A 24 -5.77 0.85 -0.16
CA THR A 24 -5.49 -0.04 0.96
C THR A 24 -4.15 0.34 1.55
N ILE A 25 -4.11 0.57 2.86
CA ILE A 25 -2.88 0.91 3.55
C ILE A 25 -2.56 -0.19 4.57
N TRP A 26 -1.34 -0.72 4.46
CA TRP A 26 -0.79 -1.62 5.47
C TRP A 26 -0.13 -0.75 6.51
N HIS A 27 -0.82 -0.56 7.62
CA HIS A 27 -0.63 0.53 8.56
C HIS A 27 -0.06 0.05 9.88
N ASN A 28 0.81 0.87 10.46
CA ASN A 28 1.29 0.69 11.83
C ASN A 28 0.92 1.95 12.62
N PRO A 29 -0.04 1.85 13.55
CA PRO A 29 -0.49 3.04 14.29
C PRO A 29 0.59 3.66 15.17
N LYS A 30 1.67 2.94 15.45
CA LYS A 30 2.78 3.47 16.24
C LYS A 30 3.84 4.16 15.40
N CYS A 31 3.73 4.11 14.08
CA CYS A 31 4.70 4.70 13.18
C CYS A 31 4.22 6.09 12.72
N GLY A 32 5.05 7.11 12.94
CA GLY A 32 4.68 8.48 12.56
C GLY A 32 4.45 8.64 11.07
N THR A 33 5.31 8.06 10.25
CA THR A 33 5.15 8.13 8.79
C THR A 33 3.87 7.44 8.35
N SER A 34 3.54 6.30 8.97
CA SER A 34 2.32 5.58 8.65
C SER A 34 1.08 6.41 9.01
N ARG A 35 1.09 7.07 10.17
CA ARG A 35 -0.01 7.94 10.57
C ARG A 35 -0.16 9.13 9.63
N LYS A 36 0.95 9.71 9.20
CA LYS A 36 0.90 10.84 8.26
C LYS A 36 0.36 10.42 6.90
N THR A 37 0.74 9.25 6.43
CA THR A 37 0.23 8.72 5.17
C THR A 37 -1.27 8.47 5.27
N LEU A 38 -1.72 7.87 6.36
CA LEU A 38 -3.14 7.63 6.56
C LEU A 38 -3.92 8.95 6.59
N ALA A 39 -3.37 9.98 7.23
CA ALA A 39 -4.02 11.29 7.28
C ALA A 39 -4.18 11.88 5.88
N ILE A 40 -3.18 11.72 5.02
CA ILE A 40 -3.28 12.19 3.63
C ILE A 40 -4.44 11.48 2.93
N LEU A 41 -4.54 10.16 3.10
CA LEU A 41 -5.59 9.38 2.45
C LEU A 41 -6.97 9.77 2.97
N GLU A 42 -7.10 9.96 4.27
CA GLU A 42 -8.39 10.25 4.89
C GLU A 42 -8.89 11.65 4.55
N ASN A 43 -8.01 12.55 4.17
CA ASN A 43 -8.39 13.91 3.78
C ASN A 43 -8.91 14.01 2.35
N LEU A 44 -8.89 12.93 1.59
CA LEU A 44 -9.34 12.93 0.21
C LEU A 44 -10.79 12.45 0.13
N SER A 45 -11.67 13.34 -0.30
CA SER A 45 -13.11 13.12 -0.18
C SER A 45 -13.64 11.99 -1.05
N ARG A 46 -12.92 11.61 -2.10
CA ARG A 46 -13.38 10.58 -3.03
C ARG A 46 -12.59 9.28 -2.90
N LEU A 47 -11.91 9.12 -1.80
CA LEU A 47 -11.08 7.96 -1.59
C LEU A 47 -11.69 7.09 -0.50
N GLU A 48 -11.92 5.83 -0.84
CA GLU A 48 -12.35 4.83 0.12
C GLU A 48 -11.09 4.16 0.66
N VAL A 49 -10.86 4.26 1.97
CA VAL A 49 -9.61 3.79 2.58
C VAL A 49 -9.87 2.52 3.37
N GLU A 50 -9.14 1.47 3.04
CA GLU A 50 -9.12 0.26 3.83
C GLU A 50 -7.81 0.23 4.61
N VAL A 51 -7.92 0.11 5.94
CA VAL A 51 -6.76 0.09 6.83
C VAL A 51 -6.53 -1.34 7.29
N ILE A 52 -5.35 -1.88 7.00
CA ILE A 52 -4.95 -3.20 7.47
C ILE A 52 -3.79 -3.00 8.42
N GLU A 53 -3.98 -3.39 9.68
CA GLU A 53 -2.87 -3.39 10.63
C GLU A 53 -2.05 -4.65 10.38
N TYR A 54 -0.97 -4.49 9.64
CA TYR A 54 -0.23 -5.64 9.12
C TYR A 54 0.44 -6.49 10.21
N LEU A 55 0.65 -5.92 11.40
CA LEU A 55 1.19 -6.70 12.52
C LEU A 55 0.18 -7.70 13.06
N LYS A 56 -1.12 -7.38 12.92
CA LYS A 56 -2.20 -8.27 13.35
C LYS A 56 -2.72 -9.14 12.21
N HIS A 57 -2.64 -8.64 10.99
CA HIS A 57 -3.14 -9.31 9.79
C HIS A 57 -2.05 -9.28 8.73
N PRO A 58 -1.03 -10.13 8.86
CA PRO A 58 0.13 -10.07 7.96
C PRO A 58 -0.27 -10.39 6.53
N PRO A 59 0.30 -9.66 5.57
CA PRO A 59 0.11 -10.03 4.17
C PRO A 59 0.86 -11.33 3.85
N THR A 60 0.37 -12.04 2.84
CA THR A 60 1.05 -13.24 2.37
C THR A 60 2.29 -12.86 1.57
N ALA A 61 3.19 -13.83 1.38
CA ALA A 61 4.35 -13.62 0.53
C ALA A 61 3.95 -13.26 -0.90
N ASP A 62 2.88 -13.88 -1.42
CA ASP A 62 2.37 -13.56 -2.75
C ASP A 62 1.88 -12.14 -2.85
N LYS A 63 1.17 -11.65 -1.83
CA LYS A 63 0.69 -10.27 -1.82
C LYS A 63 1.85 -9.29 -1.74
N LEU A 64 2.84 -9.57 -0.91
CA LEU A 64 4.03 -8.74 -0.81
C LEU A 64 4.78 -8.68 -2.13
N ARG A 65 4.91 -9.82 -2.81
CA ARG A 65 5.58 -9.88 -4.10
C ARG A 65 4.87 -8.97 -5.11
N GLN A 66 3.56 -9.04 -5.14
CA GLN A 66 2.76 -8.20 -6.03
C GLN A 66 2.90 -6.72 -5.69
N LEU A 67 2.87 -6.38 -4.40
CA LEU A 67 2.98 -4.98 -3.97
C LEU A 67 4.34 -4.39 -4.35
N TYR A 68 5.41 -5.12 -4.11
CA TYR A 68 6.74 -4.61 -4.44
C TYR A 68 6.95 -4.52 -5.94
N ARG A 69 6.42 -5.48 -6.69
CA ARG A 69 6.46 -5.40 -8.15
C ARG A 69 5.76 -4.15 -8.65
N ASP A 70 4.57 -3.88 -8.13
CA ASP A 70 3.78 -2.71 -8.54
C ASP A 70 4.40 -1.41 -8.07
N ALA A 71 5.14 -1.45 -6.98
CA ALA A 71 5.85 -0.28 -6.46
C ALA A 71 7.19 -0.05 -7.17
N GLY A 72 7.64 -1.00 -7.97
CA GLY A 72 8.91 -0.88 -8.68
C GLY A 72 10.13 -1.02 -7.79
N ILE A 73 10.01 -1.73 -6.69
CA ILE A 73 11.13 -1.96 -5.76
C ILE A 73 11.30 -3.46 -5.54
N THR A 74 12.46 -3.84 -5.00
CA THR A 74 12.70 -5.23 -4.62
C THR A 74 12.20 -5.47 -3.20
N PRO A 75 11.90 -6.73 -2.85
CA PRO A 75 11.58 -7.05 -1.45
C PRO A 75 12.67 -6.60 -0.48
N ASN A 76 13.94 -6.69 -0.89
CA ASN A 76 15.05 -6.26 -0.04
C ASN A 76 14.96 -4.76 0.28
N GLU A 77 14.50 -3.96 -0.67
CA GLU A 77 14.30 -2.53 -0.45
C GLU A 77 13.14 -2.24 0.49
N GLY A 78 12.18 -3.16 0.58
CA GLY A 78 11.06 -3.02 1.49
C GLY A 78 11.32 -3.60 2.87
N LEU A 79 12.52 -4.08 3.13
CA LEU A 79 12.88 -4.70 4.39
C LEU A 79 13.22 -3.64 5.43
N ARG A 80 12.62 -3.77 6.62
CA ARG A 80 12.93 -2.87 7.72
C ARG A 80 14.11 -3.42 8.50
N THR A 81 15.18 -2.64 8.55
CA THR A 81 16.39 -3.03 9.28
C THR A 81 16.46 -2.40 10.66
N ARG A 82 15.89 -1.20 10.82
CA ARG A 82 15.93 -0.51 12.11
C ARG A 82 15.04 -1.22 13.12
N GLY A 83 15.62 -1.56 14.26
CA GLY A 83 14.87 -2.19 15.34
C GLY A 83 14.51 -3.63 15.08
N THR A 84 15.17 -4.27 14.09
CA THR A 84 14.95 -5.70 13.79
C THR A 84 16.29 -6.40 13.71
N ASP A 85 16.26 -7.72 13.63
CA ASP A 85 17.46 -8.53 13.45
C ASP A 85 17.73 -8.87 11.99
N ALA A 86 17.15 -8.09 11.07
CA ALA A 86 17.25 -8.39 9.64
C ALA A 86 18.69 -8.44 9.16
N GLN A 87 19.54 -7.51 9.62
CA GLN A 87 20.94 -7.50 9.22
C GLN A 87 21.70 -8.70 9.76
N GLU A 88 21.48 -9.04 11.02
CA GLU A 88 22.14 -10.19 11.65
C GLU A 88 21.73 -11.50 10.97
N ARG A 89 20.51 -11.56 10.45
CA ARG A 89 20.01 -12.74 9.74
C ARG A 89 20.45 -12.78 8.28
N GLY A 90 21.18 -11.75 7.82
CA GLY A 90 21.62 -11.70 6.43
C GLY A 90 20.51 -11.45 5.42
N LEU A 91 19.36 -10.95 5.86
CA LEU A 91 18.23 -10.76 4.97
C LEU A 91 18.42 -9.61 3.99
N VAL A 92 19.28 -8.65 4.34
CA VAL A 92 19.53 -7.49 3.47
C VAL A 92 20.04 -7.95 2.11
N ASP A 93 20.88 -8.98 2.10
CA ASP A 93 21.48 -9.51 0.88
C ASP A 93 20.91 -10.87 0.47
N ALA A 94 19.84 -11.32 1.12
CA ALA A 94 19.25 -12.62 0.84
C ALA A 94 18.47 -12.58 -0.48
N PRO A 95 18.21 -13.75 -1.10
CA PRO A 95 17.33 -13.80 -2.28
C PRO A 95 15.95 -13.26 -1.94
N ALA A 96 15.32 -12.64 -2.94
CA ALA A 96 14.02 -11.98 -2.75
C ALA A 96 12.97 -12.91 -2.15
N GLU A 97 12.94 -14.17 -2.58
CA GLU A 97 11.95 -15.12 -2.06
C GLU A 97 12.16 -15.43 -0.58
N ASP A 98 13.41 -15.46 -0.13
CA ASP A 98 13.71 -15.66 1.28
C ASP A 98 13.25 -14.46 2.12
N VAL A 99 13.44 -13.25 1.58
CA VAL A 99 13.00 -12.03 2.26
C VAL A 99 11.48 -12.01 2.38
N LEU A 100 10.78 -12.37 1.32
CA LEU A 100 9.31 -12.42 1.32
C LEU A 100 8.78 -13.42 2.33
N ALA A 101 9.40 -14.59 2.40
CA ALA A 101 9.00 -15.62 3.35
C ALA A 101 9.22 -15.14 4.79
N ALA A 102 10.34 -14.48 5.06
CA ALA A 102 10.63 -13.95 6.38
C ALA A 102 9.62 -12.87 6.78
N MET A 103 9.28 -11.96 5.85
CA MET A 103 8.31 -10.91 6.10
C MET A 103 6.91 -11.46 6.40
N ALA A 104 6.50 -12.50 5.68
CA ALA A 104 5.19 -13.11 5.90
C ALA A 104 5.13 -13.78 7.27
N ALA A 105 6.23 -14.37 7.71
CA ALA A 105 6.31 -15.02 9.01
C ALA A 105 6.49 -14.00 10.15
N GLU A 106 7.20 -12.89 9.87
CA GLU A 106 7.48 -11.87 10.88
C GLU A 106 7.18 -10.49 10.29
N PRO A 107 5.93 -10.03 10.38
CA PRO A 107 5.55 -8.76 9.72
C PRO A 107 6.29 -7.54 10.23
N SER A 108 6.93 -7.60 11.39
CA SER A 108 7.77 -6.50 11.86
C SER A 108 8.95 -6.22 10.93
N LEU A 109 9.30 -7.16 10.06
CA LEU A 109 10.36 -6.97 9.07
C LEU A 109 9.92 -6.14 7.87
N ILE A 110 8.63 -5.83 7.76
CA ILE A 110 8.09 -5.07 6.63
C ILE A 110 8.23 -3.58 6.93
N GLU A 111 8.90 -2.85 6.02
CA GLU A 111 8.94 -1.39 6.12
C GLU A 111 7.56 -0.84 5.77
N ARG A 112 7.17 0.29 6.40
CA ARG A 112 5.79 0.77 6.35
C ARG A 112 5.75 2.28 6.18
N PRO A 113 4.63 2.79 5.67
CA PRO A 113 3.44 2.08 5.24
C PRO A 113 3.52 1.67 3.78
N LEU A 114 2.85 0.58 3.45
CA LEU A 114 2.60 0.22 2.06
C LEU A 114 1.18 0.66 1.71
N VAL A 115 1.01 1.25 0.54
CA VAL A 115 -0.31 1.69 0.07
C VAL A 115 -0.50 1.17 -1.34
N GLU A 116 -1.70 0.66 -1.61
CA GLU A 116 -2.08 0.17 -2.92
C GLU A 116 -3.37 0.85 -3.36
N THR A 117 -3.40 1.33 -4.61
CA THR A 117 -4.60 1.82 -5.26
C THR A 117 -4.70 1.15 -6.62
N GLU A 118 -5.76 1.46 -7.36
CA GLU A 118 -5.89 0.95 -8.73
C GLU A 118 -4.77 1.44 -9.66
N LYS A 119 -4.06 2.48 -9.27
CA LYS A 119 -2.96 3.03 -10.06
C LYS A 119 -1.61 2.41 -9.74
N GLY A 120 -1.53 1.58 -8.71
CA GLY A 120 -0.29 0.91 -8.35
C GLY A 120 -0.09 0.84 -6.86
N ALA A 121 1.16 0.67 -6.44
CA ALA A 121 1.51 0.59 -5.04
C ALA A 121 2.76 1.40 -4.76
N ARG A 122 2.94 1.81 -3.51
CA ARG A 122 4.14 2.54 -3.08
C ARG A 122 4.48 2.21 -1.64
N LEU A 123 5.77 2.17 -1.36
CA LEU A 123 6.27 2.26 0.00
C LEU A 123 6.39 3.75 0.31
N CYS A 124 5.53 4.25 1.20
CA CYS A 124 5.35 5.68 1.38
C CYS A 124 6.29 6.23 2.45
N ARG A 125 7.56 6.24 2.13
CA ARG A 125 8.60 6.84 2.95
C ARG A 125 9.51 7.68 2.05
N PRO A 126 9.38 8.99 2.08
CA PRO A 126 8.46 9.78 2.92
C PRO A 126 7.00 9.63 2.50
N GLN A 127 6.10 10.10 3.36
CA GLN A 127 4.67 9.90 3.22
C GLN A 127 4.09 10.47 1.93
N ASP A 128 4.68 11.50 1.38
CA ASP A 128 4.16 12.14 0.17
C ASP A 128 4.34 11.29 -1.08
N ARG A 129 5.08 10.19 -1.00
CA ARG A 129 5.16 9.25 -2.12
C ARG A 129 3.80 8.66 -2.48
N VAL A 130 2.86 8.68 -1.55
CA VAL A 130 1.51 8.18 -1.81
C VAL A 130 0.82 8.97 -2.91
N LEU A 131 1.20 10.23 -3.10
CA LEU A 131 0.57 11.07 -4.11
C LEU A 131 0.78 10.54 -5.53
N ALA A 132 1.81 9.75 -5.75
CA ALA A 132 2.09 9.20 -7.08
C ALA A 132 1.04 8.20 -7.55
N ILE A 133 0.26 7.62 -6.63
CA ILE A 133 -0.74 6.61 -6.97
C ILE A 133 -2.17 7.07 -6.63
N LEU A 134 -2.35 8.36 -6.42
CA LEU A 134 -3.67 8.92 -6.14
C LEU A 134 -4.31 9.64 -7.32
#